data_b1511cee209ea91ebe111f9cbf2edb7e
#
_entry.id   b1511cee209ea91ebe111f9cbf2edb7e
#
_cell.length_a   1.000
_cell.length_b   1.000
_cell.length_c   1.000
_cell.angle_alpha   90.00
_cell.angle_beta   90.00
_cell.angle_gamma   90.00
#
_symmetry.space_group_name_H-M   'P 1'
#
loop_
_entity.id
_entity.type
_entity.pdbx_description
1 polymer ?
#
loop_
_entity_poly.entity_id
_entity_poly.type
_entity_poly.pdbx_seq_one_letter_code
_entity_poly.pdbx_strand_id
1 'polypeptide(L)'
;MIEHIFVVPRGIEDGPVVAIHGWSIGYVAVSGFFILSGFLIAGSLEHRGKLTSYAAARALRIFPALLVLAISSALLIGPFVTTASIPEYWGSAQTWLYPVNVMLFLDTSQGPLGVFGNNPAPGEFSATLWTLRYEVLAYVGAAILFFSGIARGWRVHLALLVAATVGYLAIGAFWPDSPAIITLTLRLGAAFLLGMLIYSARHKIPLLPVVAVLALPAWYFLGSSPLAEIFLNLALASILFWLAFAKLGGLPTFSRMPDWSYGIYIWHYPVMQTLWYFDFARSPLGLLLWSVPMTFLISALSWSLVEKPALALKHIQKP
;
A
#
# COMPACT_ATOMS: atom_id res chain seq x y z
N MET A 1 -1.05 7.47 -6.82
CA MET A 1 -0.95 8.88 -7.29
C MET A 1 -1.81 9.12 -8.53
N ILE A 2 -1.63 8.42 -9.67
CA ILE A 2 -2.40 8.67 -10.91
C ILE A 2 -3.92 8.60 -10.71
N GLU A 3 -4.45 7.63 -9.96
CA GLU A 3 -5.90 7.57 -9.67
C GLU A 3 -6.36 8.75 -8.83
N HIS A 4 -5.60 9.14 -7.82
CA HIS A 4 -6.02 10.18 -6.87
C HIS A 4 -6.09 11.59 -7.46
N ILE A 5 -5.41 11.88 -8.57
CA ILE A 5 -5.62 13.16 -9.29
C ILE A 5 -7.04 13.30 -9.86
N PHE A 6 -7.75 12.18 -10.02
CA PHE A 6 -9.15 12.16 -10.44
C PHE A 6 -10.10 12.03 -9.25
N VAL A 7 -9.71 11.33 -8.19
CA VAL A 7 -10.52 11.12 -6.98
C VAL A 7 -10.66 12.43 -6.18
N VAL A 8 -9.57 13.16 -5.97
CA VAL A 8 -9.59 14.40 -5.17
C VAL A 8 -10.56 15.44 -5.75
N PRO A 9 -10.64 15.69 -7.09
CA PRO A 9 -11.60 16.62 -7.67
C PRO A 9 -13.07 16.17 -7.67
N ARG A 10 -13.33 14.87 -7.61
CA ARG A 10 -14.68 14.29 -7.80
C ARG A 10 -15.31 13.78 -6.51
N GLY A 11 -14.50 13.55 -5.49
CA GLY A 11 -14.90 12.80 -4.32
C GLY A 11 -14.82 11.28 -4.53
N ILE A 12 -14.89 10.56 -3.42
CA ILE A 12 -14.74 9.08 -3.43
C ILE A 12 -16.01 8.40 -3.94
N GLU A 13 -17.17 9.04 -3.73
CA GLU A 13 -18.48 8.49 -4.09
C GLU A 13 -18.70 8.32 -5.60
N ASP A 14 -18.03 9.14 -6.42
CA ASP A 14 -18.14 9.07 -7.88
C ASP A 14 -17.42 7.86 -8.51
N GLY A 15 -16.74 7.06 -7.72
CA GLY A 15 -16.05 5.86 -8.16
C GLY A 15 -14.79 6.12 -9.02
N PRO A 16 -14.11 5.08 -9.47
CA PRO A 16 -12.87 5.20 -10.22
C PRO A 16 -13.13 5.73 -11.65
N VAL A 17 -12.36 6.75 -12.02
CA VAL A 17 -12.49 7.41 -13.35
C VAL A 17 -11.95 6.53 -14.49
N VAL A 18 -10.92 5.74 -14.19
CA VAL A 18 -10.31 4.83 -15.15
C VAL A 18 -10.42 3.42 -14.59
N ALA A 19 -11.43 2.69 -15.07
CA ALA A 19 -11.63 1.30 -14.70
C ALA A 19 -11.99 0.47 -15.94
N ILE A 20 -11.43 -0.71 -16.02
CA ILE A 20 -11.82 -1.74 -16.99
C ILE A 20 -12.56 -2.80 -16.21
N HIS A 21 -13.83 -3.01 -16.49
CA HIS A 21 -14.71 -3.95 -15.78
C HIS A 21 -14.74 -3.75 -14.24
N GLY A 22 -14.66 -2.50 -13.77
CA GLY A 22 -14.60 -2.18 -12.34
C GLY A 22 -13.20 -2.27 -11.71
N TRP A 23 -12.17 -2.67 -12.46
CA TRP A 23 -10.79 -2.73 -12.00
C TRP A 23 -10.10 -1.38 -12.18
N SER A 24 -9.97 -0.62 -11.11
CA SER A 24 -9.30 0.68 -11.16
C SER A 24 -7.76 0.55 -11.19
N ILE A 25 -7.09 1.61 -11.64
CA ILE A 25 -5.62 1.66 -11.61
C ILE A 25 -5.10 1.50 -10.17
N GLY A 26 -5.77 2.10 -9.19
CA GLY A 26 -5.40 1.96 -7.77
C GLY A 26 -5.55 0.53 -7.27
N TYR A 27 -6.66 -0.12 -7.64
CA TYR A 27 -6.87 -1.53 -7.33
C TYR A 27 -5.74 -2.41 -7.86
N VAL A 28 -5.37 -2.23 -9.13
CA VAL A 28 -4.28 -2.94 -9.80
C VAL A 28 -2.94 -2.65 -9.12
N ALA A 29 -2.67 -1.38 -8.80
CA ALA A 29 -1.44 -0.96 -8.14
C ALA A 29 -1.30 -1.56 -6.74
N VAL A 30 -2.38 -1.61 -5.95
CA VAL A 30 -2.39 -2.22 -4.61
C VAL A 30 -2.11 -3.72 -4.71
N SER A 31 -2.73 -4.43 -5.66
CA SER A 31 -2.45 -5.86 -5.88
C SER A 31 -0.98 -6.09 -6.24
N GLY A 32 -0.43 -5.30 -7.17
CA GLY A 32 1.00 -5.35 -7.52
C GLY A 32 1.92 -5.07 -6.33
N PHE A 33 1.57 -4.08 -5.50
CA PHE A 33 2.30 -3.78 -4.27
C PHE A 33 2.34 -4.98 -3.31
N PHE A 34 1.21 -5.64 -3.07
CA PHE A 34 1.16 -6.82 -2.20
C PHE A 34 1.95 -8.00 -2.75
N ILE A 35 1.95 -8.22 -4.07
CA ILE A 35 2.77 -9.25 -4.73
C ILE A 35 4.27 -8.97 -4.50
N LEU A 36 4.73 -7.74 -4.74
CA LEU A 36 6.12 -7.35 -4.51
C LEU A 36 6.49 -7.44 -3.03
N SER A 37 5.59 -7.00 -2.14
CA SER A 37 5.78 -7.07 -0.70
C SER A 37 5.95 -8.51 -0.21
N GLY A 38 5.10 -9.43 -0.68
CA GLY A 38 5.22 -10.85 -0.36
C GLY A 38 6.56 -11.46 -0.77
N PHE A 39 7.05 -11.13 -1.96
CA PHE A 39 8.36 -11.56 -2.43
C PHE A 39 9.50 -11.05 -1.54
N LEU A 40 9.49 -9.76 -1.22
CA LEU A 40 10.53 -9.14 -0.39
C LEU A 40 10.48 -9.63 1.06
N ILE A 41 9.29 -9.90 1.59
CA ILE A 41 9.10 -10.42 2.94
C ILE A 41 9.59 -11.86 3.05
N ALA A 42 9.30 -12.72 2.08
CA ALA A 42 9.83 -14.08 2.06
C ALA A 42 11.37 -14.08 2.11
N GLY A 43 12.00 -13.22 1.29
CA GLY A 43 13.45 -13.04 1.34
C GLY A 43 13.95 -12.49 2.67
N SER A 44 13.25 -11.52 3.25
CA SER A 44 13.61 -10.95 4.55
C SER A 44 13.53 -11.95 5.70
N LEU A 45 12.53 -12.83 5.71
CA LEU A 45 12.37 -13.88 6.71
C LEU A 45 13.51 -14.93 6.60
N GLU A 46 13.81 -15.38 5.37
CA GLU A 46 14.86 -16.35 5.12
C GLU A 46 16.25 -15.82 5.56
N HIS A 47 16.59 -14.57 5.22
CA HIS A 47 17.90 -14.00 5.50
C HIS A 47 18.11 -13.58 6.96
N ARG A 48 17.05 -13.19 7.68
CA ARG A 48 17.21 -12.66 9.04
C ARG A 48 17.28 -13.72 10.12
N GLY A 49 16.60 -14.85 9.96
CA GLY A 49 16.62 -15.98 10.87
C GLY A 49 16.07 -15.76 12.29
N LYS A 50 15.93 -14.50 12.76
CA LYS A 50 15.43 -14.13 14.09
C LYS A 50 14.19 -13.23 13.98
N LEU A 51 13.12 -13.56 14.73
CA LEU A 51 11.87 -12.80 14.77
C LEU A 51 12.09 -11.34 15.19
N THR A 52 12.91 -11.10 16.21
CA THR A 52 13.20 -9.75 16.71
C THR A 52 13.86 -8.87 15.65
N SER A 53 14.83 -9.39 14.92
CA SER A 53 15.50 -8.68 13.82
C SER A 53 14.55 -8.39 12.66
N TYR A 54 13.64 -9.32 12.35
CA TYR A 54 12.60 -9.12 11.35
C TYR A 54 11.61 -8.03 11.78
N ALA A 55 11.05 -8.16 12.99
CA ALA A 55 10.07 -7.21 13.53
C ALA A 55 10.64 -5.78 13.61
N ALA A 56 11.86 -5.64 14.15
CA ALA A 56 12.54 -4.34 14.20
C ALA A 56 12.73 -3.73 12.80
N ALA A 57 13.10 -4.54 11.81
CA ALA A 57 13.29 -4.05 10.45
C ALA A 57 11.99 -3.56 9.79
N ARG A 58 10.85 -4.19 10.09
CA ARG A 58 9.54 -3.76 9.59
C ARG A 58 9.04 -2.55 10.36
N ALA A 59 9.15 -2.57 11.67
CA ALA A 59 8.76 -1.44 12.52
C ALA A 59 9.53 -0.16 12.14
N LEU A 60 10.85 -0.22 12.01
CA LEU A 60 11.67 0.92 11.61
C LEU A 60 11.42 1.38 10.16
N ARG A 61 10.82 0.55 9.32
CA ARG A 61 10.43 0.92 7.96
C ARG A 61 9.12 1.70 7.91
N ILE A 62 8.15 1.36 8.77
CA ILE A 62 6.78 1.88 8.72
C ILE A 62 6.59 3.01 9.73
N PHE A 63 6.81 2.73 11.01
CA PHE A 63 6.36 3.61 12.09
C PHE A 63 6.99 5.00 12.14
N PRO A 64 8.29 5.22 11.89
CA PRO A 64 8.88 6.55 12.03
C PRO A 64 8.27 7.59 11.08
N ALA A 65 8.16 7.29 9.79
CA ALA A 65 7.57 8.22 8.84
C ALA A 65 6.04 8.34 9.00
N LEU A 66 5.37 7.25 9.37
CA LEU A 66 3.93 7.27 9.68
C LEU A 66 3.63 8.16 10.88
N LEU A 67 4.46 8.13 11.93
CA LEU A 67 4.33 8.99 13.10
C LEU A 67 4.50 10.46 12.72
N VAL A 68 5.50 10.78 11.91
CA VAL A 68 5.72 12.15 11.40
C VAL A 68 4.51 12.62 10.59
N LEU A 69 3.99 11.79 9.69
CA LEU A 69 2.76 12.10 8.95
C LEU A 69 1.60 12.38 9.93
N ALA A 70 1.34 11.47 10.85
CA ALA A 70 0.20 11.55 11.78
C ALA A 70 0.26 12.80 12.69
N ILE A 71 1.45 13.12 13.22
CA ILE A 71 1.66 14.32 14.02
C ILE A 71 1.55 15.57 13.15
N SER A 72 2.17 15.59 11.97
CA SER A 72 2.08 16.72 11.05
C SER A 72 0.66 17.00 10.61
N SER A 73 -0.14 15.95 10.39
CA SER A 73 -1.55 16.07 10.05
C SER A 73 -2.35 16.82 11.11
N ALA A 74 -2.15 16.44 12.38
CA ALA A 74 -2.92 17.01 13.49
C ALA A 74 -2.38 18.38 13.94
N LEU A 75 -1.05 18.56 13.98
CA LEU A 75 -0.46 19.73 14.63
C LEU A 75 0.02 20.81 13.66
N LEU A 76 0.44 20.46 12.45
CA LEU A 76 1.04 21.40 11.52
C LEU A 76 0.10 21.77 10.35
N ILE A 77 -0.52 20.77 9.71
CA ILE A 77 -1.33 20.99 8.51
C ILE A 77 -2.80 21.25 8.90
N GLY A 78 -3.35 20.42 9.77
CA GLY A 78 -4.77 20.44 10.12
C GLY A 78 -5.31 21.79 10.56
N PRO A 79 -4.64 22.57 11.42
CA PRO A 79 -5.12 23.90 11.83
C PRO A 79 -5.31 24.89 10.68
N PHE A 80 -4.61 24.72 9.56
CA PHE A 80 -4.69 25.60 8.40
C PHE A 80 -5.72 25.15 7.35
N VAL A 81 -6.18 23.90 7.45
CA VAL A 81 -7.08 23.29 6.44
C VAL A 81 -8.38 22.74 7.06
N THR A 82 -8.63 23.07 8.34
CA THR A 82 -9.88 22.73 9.03
C THR A 82 -10.98 23.72 8.72
N THR A 83 -12.23 23.25 8.69
CA THR A 83 -13.44 24.08 8.63
C THR A 83 -13.98 24.40 10.02
N ALA A 84 -13.48 23.75 11.07
CA ALA A 84 -13.81 24.05 12.46
C ALA A 84 -13.12 25.32 12.95
N SER A 85 -13.68 26.00 13.95
CA SER A 85 -12.97 27.06 14.62
C SER A 85 -11.71 26.52 15.35
N ILE A 86 -10.68 27.34 15.50
CA ILE A 86 -9.44 26.89 16.14
C ILE A 86 -9.64 26.37 17.57
N PRO A 87 -10.50 27.00 18.43
CA PRO A 87 -10.82 26.44 19.73
C PRO A 87 -11.51 25.07 19.66
N GLU A 88 -12.46 24.88 18.72
CA GLU A 88 -13.11 23.58 18.53
C GLU A 88 -12.14 22.53 18.01
N TYR A 89 -11.27 22.89 17.08
CA TYR A 89 -10.24 22.00 16.53
C TYR A 89 -9.36 21.42 17.65
N TRP A 90 -8.81 22.30 18.49
CA TRP A 90 -7.92 21.88 19.59
C TRP A 90 -8.68 21.26 20.78
N GLY A 91 -9.98 21.59 20.97
CA GLY A 91 -10.84 20.96 21.97
C GLY A 91 -11.34 19.58 21.59
N SER A 92 -11.19 19.18 20.34
CA SER A 92 -11.75 17.93 19.83
C SER A 92 -10.89 16.71 20.15
N ALA A 93 -11.52 15.69 20.75
CA ALA A 93 -10.90 14.38 20.93
C ALA A 93 -10.47 13.74 19.57
N GLN A 94 -11.22 13.97 18.48
CA GLN A 94 -10.90 13.46 17.16
C GLN A 94 -9.52 13.94 16.69
N THR A 95 -9.19 15.22 16.90
CA THR A 95 -7.89 15.79 16.55
C THR A 95 -6.74 15.10 17.28
N TRP A 96 -6.88 14.89 18.58
CA TRP A 96 -5.82 14.28 19.40
C TRP A 96 -5.72 12.77 19.26
N LEU A 97 -6.84 12.10 18.98
CA LEU A 97 -6.87 10.65 18.77
C LEU A 97 -6.42 10.25 17.34
N TYR A 98 -6.44 11.16 16.39
CA TYR A 98 -6.06 10.84 15.01
C TYR A 98 -4.65 10.22 14.90
N PRO A 99 -3.57 10.79 15.50
CA PRO A 99 -2.26 10.15 15.47
C PRO A 99 -2.26 8.75 16.09
N VAL A 100 -3.03 8.52 17.15
CA VAL A 100 -3.16 7.20 17.78
C VAL A 100 -3.86 6.22 16.85
N ASN A 101 -4.97 6.63 16.24
CA ASN A 101 -5.70 5.81 15.28
C ASN A 101 -4.83 5.39 14.09
N VAL A 102 -4.06 6.32 13.54
CA VAL A 102 -3.12 6.05 12.45
C VAL A 102 -2.03 5.06 12.88
N MET A 103 -1.44 5.25 14.06
CA MET A 103 -0.36 4.39 14.56
C MET A 103 -0.82 2.98 14.93
N LEU A 104 -2.07 2.82 15.34
CA LEU A 104 -2.69 1.53 15.67
C LEU A 104 -3.47 0.91 14.49
N PHE A 105 -3.47 1.57 13.32
CA PHE A 105 -4.20 1.13 12.12
C PHE A 105 -5.71 0.92 12.37
N LEU A 106 -6.31 1.74 13.23
CA LEU A 106 -7.74 1.67 13.57
C LEU A 106 -8.57 2.33 12.45
N ASP A 107 -9.07 3.53 12.69
CA ASP A 107 -9.73 4.30 11.64
C ASP A 107 -8.75 5.32 11.05
N THR A 108 -8.42 5.13 9.77
CA THR A 108 -7.52 6.02 9.03
C THR A 108 -8.27 6.80 7.95
N SER A 109 -9.58 6.60 7.81
CA SER A 109 -10.42 7.28 6.82
C SER A 109 -10.72 8.73 7.23
N GLN A 110 -10.90 8.96 8.53
CA GLN A 110 -11.16 10.30 9.03
C GLN A 110 -9.88 10.98 9.51
N GLY A 111 -9.66 12.23 9.04
CA GLY A 111 -8.60 13.11 9.51
C GLY A 111 -8.93 13.75 10.88
N PRO A 112 -8.10 14.70 11.33
CA PRO A 112 -8.43 15.60 12.43
C PRO A 112 -9.71 16.39 12.13
N LEU A 113 -10.35 16.97 13.17
CA LEU A 113 -11.66 17.61 13.04
C LEU A 113 -11.72 18.64 11.91
N GLY A 114 -12.69 18.49 11.01
CA GLY A 114 -12.99 19.43 9.93
C GLY A 114 -11.93 19.57 8.84
N VAL A 115 -10.87 18.76 8.87
CA VAL A 115 -9.80 18.82 7.88
C VAL A 115 -10.33 18.56 6.49
N PHE A 116 -9.98 19.47 5.54
CA PHE A 116 -10.44 19.42 4.16
C PHE A 116 -11.96 19.35 3.99
N GLY A 117 -12.73 19.86 4.98
CA GLY A 117 -14.20 19.74 4.98
C GLY A 117 -14.90 20.36 3.78
N ASN A 118 -14.27 21.32 3.09
CA ASN A 118 -14.79 21.95 1.87
C ASN A 118 -14.26 21.31 0.56
N ASN A 119 -13.41 20.31 0.65
CA ASN A 119 -12.93 19.59 -0.52
C ASN A 119 -13.99 18.58 -1.01
N PRO A 120 -13.96 18.14 -2.27
CA PRO A 120 -14.88 17.12 -2.78
C PRO A 120 -14.76 15.76 -2.08
N ALA A 121 -13.58 15.44 -1.51
CA ALA A 121 -13.35 14.30 -0.63
C ALA A 121 -13.15 14.80 0.82
N PRO A 122 -14.23 15.19 1.53
CA PRO A 122 -14.14 15.86 2.80
C PRO A 122 -13.71 14.91 3.93
N GLY A 123 -12.98 15.47 4.90
CA GLY A 123 -12.61 14.74 6.12
C GLY A 123 -11.48 13.72 5.97
N GLU A 124 -11.13 13.29 4.77
CA GLU A 124 -10.02 12.37 4.55
C GLU A 124 -8.68 13.09 4.47
N PHE A 125 -7.83 12.88 5.45
CA PHE A 125 -6.47 13.39 5.38
C PHE A 125 -5.61 12.57 4.41
N SER A 126 -5.67 11.26 4.49
CA SER A 126 -4.92 10.36 3.58
C SER A 126 -5.68 9.06 3.31
N ALA A 127 -6.34 9.03 2.15
CA ALA A 127 -7.07 7.86 1.67
C ALA A 127 -6.18 6.62 1.40
N THR A 128 -4.86 6.79 1.41
CA THR A 128 -3.96 5.66 1.12
C THR A 128 -3.70 4.77 2.33
N LEU A 129 -3.88 5.28 3.54
CA LEU A 129 -3.48 4.59 4.77
C LEU A 129 -4.26 3.31 5.05
N TRP A 130 -5.44 3.12 4.45
CA TRP A 130 -6.28 1.95 4.68
C TRP A 130 -5.58 0.62 4.36
N THR A 131 -4.64 0.60 3.43
CA THR A 131 -3.94 -0.64 3.05
C THR A 131 -2.86 -1.05 4.04
N LEU A 132 -2.34 -0.11 4.86
CA LEU A 132 -1.27 -0.40 5.81
C LEU A 132 -1.67 -1.44 6.87
N ARG A 133 -2.95 -1.46 7.30
CA ARG A 133 -3.42 -2.49 8.22
C ARG A 133 -3.28 -3.90 7.63
N TYR A 134 -3.60 -4.06 6.34
CA TYR A 134 -3.48 -5.36 5.66
C TYR A 134 -2.02 -5.73 5.41
N GLU A 135 -1.18 -4.75 5.13
CA GLU A 135 0.26 -4.95 4.99
C GLU A 135 0.88 -5.45 6.31
N VAL A 136 0.56 -4.81 7.42
CA VAL A 136 1.05 -5.22 8.74
C VAL A 136 0.49 -6.58 9.14
N LEU A 137 -0.80 -6.86 8.88
CA LEU A 137 -1.40 -8.17 9.09
C LEU A 137 -0.67 -9.26 8.28
N ALA A 138 -0.36 -8.99 7.01
CA ALA A 138 0.39 -9.91 6.16
C ALA A 138 1.82 -10.15 6.69
N TYR A 139 2.49 -9.10 7.17
CA TYR A 139 3.83 -9.22 7.79
C TYR A 139 3.82 -10.05 9.06
N VAL A 140 2.84 -9.83 9.93
CA VAL A 140 2.67 -10.60 11.18
C VAL A 140 2.32 -12.05 10.86
N GLY A 141 1.36 -12.27 9.96
CA GLY A 141 0.94 -13.61 9.54
C GLY A 141 2.11 -14.40 8.92
N ALA A 142 2.87 -13.78 8.02
CA ALA A 142 4.05 -14.39 7.41
C ALA A 142 5.13 -14.74 8.46
N ALA A 143 5.35 -13.84 9.44
CA ALA A 143 6.29 -14.11 10.53
C ALA A 143 5.84 -15.28 11.41
N ILE A 144 4.58 -15.31 11.84
CA ILE A 144 4.02 -16.41 12.64
C ILE A 144 4.19 -17.73 11.89
N LEU A 145 3.78 -17.80 10.62
CA LEU A 145 3.86 -19.02 9.82
C LEU A 145 5.30 -19.47 9.59
N PHE A 146 6.22 -18.54 9.37
CA PHE A 146 7.63 -18.86 9.14
C PHE A 146 8.34 -19.35 10.41
N PHE A 147 8.22 -18.61 11.52
CA PHE A 147 8.91 -18.93 12.77
C PHE A 147 8.28 -20.11 13.53
N SER A 148 7.00 -20.43 13.29
CA SER A 148 6.39 -21.69 13.77
C SER A 148 6.88 -22.91 12.98
N GLY A 149 7.63 -22.71 11.88
CA GLY A 149 8.09 -23.80 11.02
C GLY A 149 7.06 -24.29 10.00
N ILE A 150 5.83 -23.77 10.03
CA ILE A 150 4.73 -24.20 9.12
C ILE A 150 5.01 -23.76 7.68
N ALA A 151 5.33 -22.49 7.47
CA ALA A 151 5.48 -21.91 6.12
C ALA A 151 6.94 -21.97 5.63
N ARG A 152 7.45 -23.17 5.40
CA ARG A 152 8.78 -23.39 4.80
C ARG A 152 8.64 -24.09 3.45
N GLY A 153 9.02 -23.37 2.39
CA GLY A 153 9.08 -23.90 1.05
C GLY A 153 7.83 -23.64 0.19
N TRP A 154 8.01 -23.76 -1.11
CA TRP A 154 7.05 -23.35 -2.13
C TRP A 154 5.70 -24.09 -2.07
N ARG A 155 5.70 -25.38 -1.66
CA ARG A 155 4.46 -26.19 -1.59
C ARG A 155 3.49 -25.64 -0.55
N VAL A 156 4.00 -25.18 0.58
CA VAL A 156 3.16 -24.59 1.63
C VAL A 156 2.64 -23.22 1.21
N HIS A 157 3.49 -22.39 0.59
CA HIS A 157 3.01 -21.11 0.05
C HIS A 157 1.95 -21.30 -1.04
N LEU A 158 2.07 -22.33 -1.89
CA LEU A 158 1.03 -22.69 -2.85
C LEU A 158 -0.27 -23.10 -2.16
N ALA A 159 -0.20 -23.97 -1.15
CA ALA A 159 -1.38 -24.41 -0.42
C ALA A 159 -2.09 -23.23 0.29
N LEU A 160 -1.32 -22.33 0.90
CA LEU A 160 -1.87 -21.12 1.54
C LEU A 160 -2.48 -20.16 0.51
N LEU A 161 -1.84 -19.98 -0.64
CA LEU A 161 -2.39 -19.19 -1.75
C LEU A 161 -3.72 -19.76 -2.24
N VAL A 162 -3.78 -21.07 -2.47
CA VAL A 162 -5.02 -21.74 -2.88
C VAL A 162 -6.08 -21.57 -1.80
N ALA A 163 -5.76 -21.80 -0.53
CA ALA A 163 -6.70 -21.64 0.57
C ALA A 163 -7.24 -20.21 0.68
N ALA A 164 -6.38 -19.19 0.58
CA ALA A 164 -6.79 -17.78 0.60
C ALA A 164 -7.67 -17.43 -0.60
N THR A 165 -7.31 -17.92 -1.79
CA THR A 165 -8.09 -17.69 -3.02
C THR A 165 -9.46 -18.37 -2.96
N VAL A 166 -9.51 -19.63 -2.54
CA VAL A 166 -10.77 -20.36 -2.37
C VAL A 166 -11.63 -19.69 -1.30
N GLY A 167 -11.04 -19.27 -0.18
CA GLY A 167 -11.73 -18.52 0.86
C GLY A 167 -12.33 -17.19 0.34
N TYR A 168 -11.56 -16.44 -0.45
CA TYR A 168 -12.05 -15.22 -1.09
C TYR A 168 -13.25 -15.48 -2.01
N LEU A 169 -13.15 -16.49 -2.89
CA LEU A 169 -14.23 -16.88 -3.79
C LEU A 169 -15.46 -17.39 -3.03
N ALA A 170 -15.25 -18.21 -2.00
CA ALA A 170 -16.33 -18.75 -1.19
C ALA A 170 -17.09 -17.65 -0.42
N ILE A 171 -16.37 -16.69 0.16
CA ILE A 171 -17.01 -15.55 0.84
C ILE A 171 -17.80 -14.71 -0.15
N GLY A 172 -17.27 -14.41 -1.33
CA GLY A 172 -18.00 -13.69 -2.36
C GLY A 172 -19.27 -14.42 -2.82
N ALA A 173 -19.26 -15.76 -2.83
CA ALA A 173 -20.39 -16.57 -3.26
C ALA A 173 -21.44 -16.81 -2.16
N PHE A 174 -21.02 -17.06 -0.93
CA PHE A 174 -21.90 -17.52 0.15
C PHE A 174 -22.15 -16.47 1.24
N TRP A 175 -21.34 -15.43 1.31
CA TRP A 175 -21.47 -14.34 2.28
C TRP A 175 -21.07 -12.98 1.67
N PRO A 176 -21.81 -12.48 0.66
CA PRO A 176 -21.48 -11.26 -0.07
C PRO A 176 -21.45 -10.00 0.84
N ASP A 177 -22.24 -9.98 1.90
CA ASP A 177 -22.30 -8.88 2.88
C ASP A 177 -21.25 -9.03 4.01
N SER A 178 -20.21 -9.85 3.80
CA SER A 178 -19.15 -10.04 4.79
C SER A 178 -18.43 -8.72 5.08
N PRO A 179 -17.96 -8.51 6.33
CA PRO A 179 -17.15 -7.32 6.63
C PRO A 179 -15.96 -7.19 5.70
N ALA A 180 -15.75 -5.99 5.15
CA ALA A 180 -14.68 -5.68 4.19
C ALA A 180 -13.28 -6.13 4.68
N ILE A 181 -13.05 -6.12 6.00
CA ILE A 181 -11.79 -6.58 6.59
C ILE A 181 -11.49 -8.04 6.23
N ILE A 182 -12.50 -8.90 6.19
CA ILE A 182 -12.33 -10.34 5.89
C ILE A 182 -12.03 -10.51 4.39
N THR A 183 -12.87 -9.93 3.54
CA THR A 183 -12.74 -10.03 2.09
C THR A 183 -11.41 -9.45 1.60
N LEU A 184 -11.03 -8.26 2.10
CA LEU A 184 -9.77 -7.62 1.72
C LEU A 184 -8.55 -8.35 2.29
N THR A 185 -8.64 -8.95 3.49
CA THR A 185 -7.54 -9.76 4.04
C THR A 185 -7.27 -10.98 3.17
N LEU A 186 -8.31 -11.68 2.72
CA LEU A 186 -8.15 -12.85 1.85
C LEU A 186 -7.64 -12.44 0.46
N ARG A 187 -8.21 -11.40 -0.11
CA ARG A 187 -7.84 -10.87 -1.41
C ARG A 187 -6.39 -10.42 -1.47
N LEU A 188 -6.02 -9.48 -0.60
CA LEU A 188 -4.66 -8.92 -0.54
C LEU A 188 -3.66 -9.95 -0.01
N GLY A 189 -4.12 -10.84 0.90
CA GLY A 189 -3.36 -11.99 1.37
C GLY A 189 -3.01 -12.96 0.25
N ALA A 190 -3.93 -13.23 -0.68
CA ALA A 190 -3.66 -14.06 -1.85
C ALA A 190 -2.59 -13.42 -2.76
N ALA A 191 -2.69 -12.11 -3.04
CA ALA A 191 -1.67 -11.38 -3.80
C ALA A 191 -0.30 -11.45 -3.11
N PHE A 192 -0.25 -11.26 -1.79
CA PHE A 192 0.97 -11.36 -0.99
C PHE A 192 1.56 -12.77 -1.00
N LEU A 193 0.73 -13.80 -0.82
CA LEU A 193 1.14 -15.20 -0.86
C LEU A 193 1.65 -15.63 -2.24
N LEU A 194 1.11 -15.06 -3.31
CA LEU A 194 1.65 -15.24 -4.67
C LEU A 194 3.11 -14.73 -4.75
N GLY A 195 3.38 -13.57 -4.19
CA GLY A 195 4.75 -13.04 -4.08
C GLY A 195 5.67 -13.95 -3.29
N MET A 196 5.22 -14.46 -2.12
CA MET A 196 5.99 -15.42 -1.32
C MET A 196 6.24 -16.74 -2.07
N LEU A 197 5.24 -17.23 -2.80
CA LEU A 197 5.37 -18.41 -3.64
C LEU A 197 6.44 -18.22 -4.71
N ILE A 198 6.40 -17.10 -5.41
CA ILE A 198 7.38 -16.78 -6.46
C ILE A 198 8.80 -16.74 -5.89
N TYR A 199 9.00 -16.12 -4.72
CA TYR A 199 10.29 -16.10 -4.05
C TYR A 199 10.78 -17.52 -3.72
N SER A 200 9.93 -18.34 -3.10
CA SER A 200 10.30 -19.69 -2.67
C SER A 200 10.47 -20.69 -3.84
N ALA A 201 9.82 -20.41 -4.98
CA ALA A 201 9.91 -21.23 -6.20
C ALA A 201 10.87 -20.66 -7.26
N ARG A 202 11.58 -19.56 -6.99
CA ARG A 202 12.40 -18.80 -7.94
C ARG A 202 13.45 -19.59 -8.72
N HIS A 203 13.91 -20.73 -8.14
CA HIS A 203 14.87 -21.61 -8.79
C HIS A 203 14.22 -22.79 -9.51
N LYS A 204 12.88 -22.92 -9.45
CA LYS A 204 12.14 -24.07 -10.00
C LYS A 204 11.16 -23.68 -11.11
N ILE A 205 10.59 -22.51 -11.00
CA ILE A 205 9.55 -22.03 -11.92
C ILE A 205 10.06 -20.75 -12.58
N PRO A 206 10.38 -20.78 -13.87
CA PRO A 206 10.73 -19.56 -14.59
C PRO A 206 9.49 -18.67 -14.72
N LEU A 207 9.62 -17.41 -14.32
CA LEU A 207 8.60 -16.40 -14.58
C LEU A 207 8.71 -15.96 -16.04
N LEU A 208 7.86 -16.53 -16.89
CA LEU A 208 7.85 -16.24 -18.30
C LEU A 208 6.84 -15.13 -18.63
N PRO A 209 7.19 -14.14 -19.45
CA PRO A 209 6.24 -13.12 -19.94
C PRO A 209 4.99 -13.70 -20.58
N VAL A 210 5.09 -14.91 -21.11
CA VAL A 210 3.96 -15.64 -21.73
C VAL A 210 2.80 -15.85 -20.75
N VAL A 211 3.06 -15.92 -19.43
CA VAL A 211 2.01 -16.00 -18.42
C VAL A 211 1.14 -14.75 -18.45
N ALA A 212 1.72 -13.56 -18.62
CA ALA A 212 0.95 -12.33 -18.78
C ALA A 212 0.14 -12.32 -20.08
N VAL A 213 0.73 -12.80 -21.19
CA VAL A 213 0.06 -12.89 -22.50
C VAL A 213 -1.19 -13.76 -22.44
N LEU A 214 -1.17 -14.83 -21.64
CA LEU A 214 -2.33 -15.72 -21.48
C LEU A 214 -3.31 -15.21 -20.41
N ALA A 215 -2.80 -14.64 -19.33
CA ALA A 215 -3.61 -14.23 -18.19
C ALA A 215 -4.39 -12.92 -18.47
N LEU A 216 -3.83 -11.95 -19.20
CA LEU A 216 -4.53 -10.70 -19.51
C LEU A 216 -5.82 -10.89 -20.31
N PRO A 217 -5.85 -11.68 -21.39
CA PRO A 217 -7.11 -12.01 -22.06
C PRO A 217 -8.11 -12.71 -21.15
N ALA A 218 -7.67 -13.69 -20.34
CA ALA A 218 -8.54 -14.38 -19.40
C ALA A 218 -9.15 -13.42 -18.38
N TRP A 219 -8.35 -12.51 -17.80
CA TRP A 219 -8.84 -11.43 -16.96
C TRP A 219 -9.88 -10.57 -17.66
N TYR A 220 -9.59 -10.13 -18.89
CA TYR A 220 -10.49 -9.25 -19.63
C TYR A 220 -11.83 -9.92 -19.94
N PHE A 221 -11.84 -11.16 -20.40
CA PHE A 221 -13.07 -11.89 -20.73
C PHE A 221 -13.88 -12.33 -19.49
N LEU A 222 -13.23 -12.53 -18.33
CA LEU A 222 -13.92 -12.80 -17.07
C LEU A 222 -14.55 -11.54 -16.45
N GLY A 223 -14.18 -10.36 -16.94
CA GLY A 223 -14.79 -9.08 -16.57
C GLY A 223 -14.66 -8.77 -15.08
N SER A 224 -15.78 -8.44 -14.43
CA SER A 224 -15.85 -8.13 -13.00
C SER A 224 -15.95 -9.37 -12.09
N SER A 225 -15.86 -10.58 -12.64
CA SER A 225 -15.92 -11.81 -11.84
C SER A 225 -14.76 -11.89 -10.84
N PRO A 226 -14.98 -12.38 -9.60
CA PRO A 226 -13.90 -12.63 -8.65
C PRO A 226 -12.80 -13.57 -9.19
N LEU A 227 -13.13 -14.44 -10.15
CA LEU A 227 -12.13 -15.28 -10.83
C LEU A 227 -11.14 -14.47 -11.68
N ALA A 228 -11.57 -13.32 -12.23
CA ALA A 228 -10.70 -12.44 -13.00
C ALA A 228 -9.49 -11.98 -12.19
N GLU A 229 -9.64 -11.80 -10.88
CA GLU A 229 -8.54 -11.37 -10.01
C GLU A 229 -7.36 -12.34 -10.00
N ILE A 230 -7.62 -13.64 -10.11
CA ILE A 230 -6.56 -14.66 -10.17
C ILE A 230 -5.67 -14.39 -11.39
N PHE A 231 -6.29 -14.16 -12.53
CA PHE A 231 -5.57 -13.91 -13.79
C PHE A 231 -4.90 -12.53 -13.78
N LEU A 232 -5.54 -11.52 -13.21
CA LEU A 232 -4.93 -10.21 -13.00
C LEU A 232 -3.65 -10.32 -12.15
N ASN A 233 -3.71 -11.00 -11.02
CA ASN A 233 -2.57 -11.19 -10.14
C ASN A 233 -1.44 -11.99 -10.81
N LEU A 234 -1.77 -13.01 -11.59
CA LEU A 234 -0.78 -13.77 -12.38
C LEU A 234 -0.12 -12.90 -13.45
N ALA A 235 -0.91 -12.10 -14.17
CA ALA A 235 -0.39 -11.17 -15.16
C ALA A 235 0.52 -10.12 -14.54
N LEU A 236 0.06 -9.49 -13.45
CA LEU A 236 0.84 -8.50 -12.69
C LEU A 236 2.15 -9.09 -12.18
N ALA A 237 2.10 -10.26 -11.55
CA ALA A 237 3.30 -10.94 -11.07
C ALA A 237 4.29 -11.19 -12.20
N SER A 238 3.81 -11.72 -13.33
CA SER A 238 4.64 -11.99 -14.50
C SER A 238 5.31 -10.72 -15.05
N ILE A 239 4.56 -9.63 -15.21
CA ILE A 239 5.06 -8.36 -15.71
C ILE A 239 6.06 -7.73 -14.75
N LEU A 240 5.69 -7.63 -13.45
CA LEU A 240 6.50 -6.98 -12.42
C LEU A 240 7.84 -7.68 -12.26
N PHE A 241 7.87 -9.00 -12.15
CA PHE A 241 9.12 -9.73 -11.97
C PHE A 241 9.92 -9.84 -13.26
N TRP A 242 9.27 -9.90 -14.43
CA TRP A 242 10.00 -9.79 -15.69
C TRP A 242 10.71 -8.44 -15.78
N LEU A 243 10.03 -7.32 -15.49
CA LEU A 243 10.64 -5.98 -15.48
C LEU A 243 11.74 -5.86 -14.43
N ALA A 244 11.53 -6.41 -13.22
CA ALA A 244 12.49 -6.33 -12.13
C ALA A 244 13.80 -7.08 -12.39
N PHE A 245 13.73 -8.20 -13.14
CA PHE A 245 14.88 -9.06 -13.43
C PHE A 245 15.36 -8.99 -14.89
N ALA A 246 14.65 -8.27 -15.76
CA ALA A 246 15.10 -8.06 -17.15
C ALA A 246 16.41 -7.27 -17.14
N LYS A 247 17.38 -7.77 -17.88
CA LYS A 247 18.64 -7.05 -18.14
C LYS A 247 18.39 -5.96 -19.18
N LEU A 248 17.72 -4.89 -18.77
CA LEU A 248 17.51 -3.71 -19.60
C LEU A 248 18.82 -2.91 -19.62
N GLY A 249 19.64 -3.11 -20.64
CA GLY A 249 20.95 -2.46 -20.77
C GLY A 249 20.83 -0.94 -20.68
N GLY A 250 21.74 -0.30 -19.91
CA GLY A 250 21.86 1.15 -19.78
C GLY A 250 21.00 1.81 -18.73
N LEU A 251 20.10 1.11 -18.04
CA LEU A 251 19.38 1.67 -16.89
C LEU A 251 20.28 1.68 -15.66
N PRO A 252 20.26 2.80 -14.88
CA PRO A 252 21.01 2.87 -13.62
C PRO A 252 20.55 1.78 -12.65
N THR A 253 21.50 1.20 -11.91
CA THR A 253 21.21 0.20 -10.89
C THR A 253 20.38 0.87 -9.79
N PHE A 254 19.09 0.57 -9.72
CA PHE A 254 18.15 1.09 -8.70
C PHE A 254 18.62 0.83 -7.26
N SER A 255 19.52 -0.13 -7.04
CA SER A 255 20.09 -0.43 -5.72
C SER A 255 20.87 0.71 -5.07
N ARG A 256 21.27 1.74 -5.84
CA ARG A 256 21.97 2.92 -5.33
C ARG A 256 21.06 4.13 -5.11
N MET A 257 19.81 4.07 -5.57
CA MET A 257 18.87 5.17 -5.40
C MET A 257 18.27 5.17 -3.98
N PRO A 258 18.00 6.34 -3.41
CA PRO A 258 17.23 6.43 -2.16
C PRO A 258 15.85 5.82 -2.34
N ASP A 259 15.36 5.13 -1.32
CA ASP A 259 14.04 4.49 -1.37
C ASP A 259 12.95 5.46 -0.89
N TRP A 260 12.51 6.34 -1.77
CA TRP A 260 11.44 7.31 -1.50
C TRP A 260 10.02 6.72 -1.60
N SER A 261 9.90 5.45 -1.95
CA SER A 261 8.60 4.84 -2.27
C SER A 261 7.58 4.95 -1.14
N TYR A 262 8.02 4.78 0.11
CA TYR A 262 7.14 4.88 1.27
C TYR A 262 6.70 6.32 1.54
N GLY A 263 7.62 7.27 1.48
CA GLY A 263 7.30 8.70 1.57
C GLY A 263 6.30 9.12 0.49
N ILE A 264 6.53 8.74 -0.78
CA ILE A 264 5.59 8.99 -1.88
C ILE A 264 4.22 8.40 -1.56
N TYR A 265 4.18 7.18 -1.05
CA TYR A 265 2.94 6.50 -0.74
C TYR A 265 2.10 7.21 0.33
N ILE A 266 2.70 7.64 1.43
CA ILE A 266 1.94 8.25 2.53
C ILE A 266 1.63 9.74 2.32
N TRP A 267 2.46 10.48 1.54
CA TRP A 267 2.34 11.93 1.40
C TRP A 267 1.59 12.43 0.17
N HIS A 268 1.49 11.64 -0.91
CA HIS A 268 0.92 12.17 -2.16
C HIS A 268 -0.55 12.59 -2.05
N TYR A 269 -1.37 11.88 -1.28
CA TYR A 269 -2.78 12.23 -1.11
C TYR A 269 -2.96 13.50 -0.27
N PRO A 270 -2.33 13.64 0.91
CA PRO A 270 -2.31 14.90 1.65
C PRO A 270 -1.83 16.10 0.83
N VAL A 271 -0.81 15.93 0.01
CA VAL A 271 -0.32 17.00 -0.90
C VAL A 271 -1.42 17.40 -1.90
N MET A 272 -2.09 16.45 -2.52
CA MET A 272 -3.18 16.73 -3.46
C MET A 272 -4.36 17.42 -2.79
N GLN A 273 -4.78 16.97 -1.62
CA GLN A 273 -5.83 17.59 -0.84
C GLN A 273 -5.48 19.04 -0.46
N THR A 274 -4.23 19.28 -0.06
CA THR A 274 -3.74 20.62 0.28
C THR A 274 -3.71 21.53 -0.93
N LEU A 275 -3.23 21.06 -2.08
CA LEU A 275 -3.22 21.83 -3.34
C LEU A 275 -4.63 22.19 -3.79
N TRP A 276 -5.57 21.28 -3.63
CA TRP A 276 -6.98 21.55 -3.92
C TRP A 276 -7.57 22.57 -2.97
N TYR A 277 -7.34 22.42 -1.67
CA TYR A 277 -7.86 23.31 -0.63
C TYR A 277 -7.44 24.76 -0.84
N PHE A 278 -6.18 25.02 -1.20
CA PHE A 278 -5.65 26.36 -1.43
C PHE A 278 -5.79 26.86 -2.87
N ASP A 279 -6.60 26.25 -3.71
CA ASP A 279 -6.85 26.63 -5.10
C ASP A 279 -5.61 26.63 -6.04
N PHE A 280 -4.52 25.99 -5.64
CA PHE A 280 -3.34 25.87 -6.51
C PHE A 280 -3.56 24.98 -7.72
N ALA A 281 -4.48 23.99 -7.62
CA ALA A 281 -4.75 23.07 -8.70
C ALA A 281 -6.21 22.59 -8.64
N ARG A 282 -7.03 23.00 -9.61
CA ARG A 282 -8.47 22.66 -9.73
C ARG A 282 -8.76 21.71 -10.90
N SER A 283 -7.76 21.05 -11.43
CA SER A 283 -7.91 20.06 -12.50
C SER A 283 -6.99 18.86 -12.29
N PRO A 284 -7.32 17.68 -12.85
CA PRO A 284 -6.45 16.50 -12.76
C PRO A 284 -5.04 16.77 -13.27
N LEU A 285 -4.89 17.47 -14.39
CA LEU A 285 -3.58 17.83 -14.93
C LEU A 285 -2.82 18.79 -14.01
N GLY A 286 -3.50 19.82 -13.47
CA GLY A 286 -2.92 20.73 -12.51
C GLY A 286 -2.44 19.99 -11.25
N LEU A 287 -3.28 19.10 -10.70
CA LEU A 287 -2.89 18.25 -9.57
C LEU A 287 -1.67 17.39 -9.91
N LEU A 288 -1.61 16.78 -11.11
CA LEU A 288 -0.45 16.00 -11.51
C LEU A 288 0.81 16.84 -11.53
N LEU A 289 0.77 18.00 -12.21
CA LEU A 289 1.94 18.87 -12.40
C LEU A 289 2.49 19.43 -11.08
N TRP A 290 1.64 19.76 -10.12
CA TRP A 290 2.06 20.32 -8.84
C TRP A 290 2.31 19.24 -7.77
N SER A 291 1.48 18.21 -7.70
CA SER A 291 1.63 17.19 -6.66
C SER A 291 2.85 16.30 -6.85
N VAL A 292 3.23 16.01 -8.10
CA VAL A 292 4.41 15.16 -8.36
C VAL A 292 5.68 15.76 -7.77
N PRO A 293 6.13 16.98 -8.17
CA PRO A 293 7.37 17.55 -7.62
C PRO A 293 7.29 17.79 -6.11
N MET A 294 6.13 18.23 -5.58
CA MET A 294 5.98 18.46 -4.15
C MET A 294 6.04 17.16 -3.34
N THR A 295 5.39 16.11 -3.83
CA THR A 295 5.45 14.79 -3.18
C THR A 295 6.88 14.23 -3.20
N PHE A 296 7.59 14.35 -4.32
CA PHE A 296 8.99 13.91 -4.41
C PHE A 296 9.88 14.68 -3.43
N LEU A 297 9.72 16.01 -3.33
CA LEU A 297 10.45 16.82 -2.38
C LEU A 297 10.19 16.40 -0.93
N ILE A 298 8.93 16.27 -0.53
CA ILE A 298 8.54 15.85 0.82
C ILE A 298 9.06 14.43 1.11
N SER A 299 8.99 13.53 0.13
CA SER A 299 9.48 12.16 0.28
C SER A 299 10.99 12.09 0.41
N ALA A 300 11.72 12.94 -0.31
CA ALA A 300 13.17 13.06 -0.18
C ALA A 300 13.58 13.60 1.20
N LEU A 301 12.83 14.57 1.74
CA LEU A 301 13.01 15.09 3.11
C LEU A 301 12.67 14.01 4.14
N SER A 302 11.52 13.34 4.00
CA SER A 302 11.11 12.21 4.87
C SER A 302 12.18 11.13 4.90
N TRP A 303 12.66 10.72 3.74
CA TRP A 303 13.75 9.75 3.64
C TRP A 303 15.01 10.19 4.37
N SER A 304 15.47 11.42 4.09
CA SER A 304 16.76 11.91 4.58
C SER A 304 16.75 12.17 6.09
N LEU A 305 15.64 12.70 6.61
CA LEU A 305 15.53 13.17 7.99
C LEU A 305 14.93 12.12 8.93
N VAL A 306 14.11 11.19 8.42
CA VAL A 306 13.34 10.26 9.26
C VAL A 306 13.65 8.81 8.92
N GLU A 307 13.40 8.38 7.67
CA GLU A 307 13.43 6.96 7.31
C GLU A 307 14.86 6.40 7.33
N LYS A 308 15.80 7.06 6.64
CA LYS A 308 17.19 6.63 6.57
C LYS A 308 17.87 6.56 7.95
N PRO A 309 17.77 7.58 8.83
CA PRO A 309 18.28 7.51 10.20
C PRO A 309 17.64 6.37 11.02
N ALA A 310 16.30 6.21 10.95
CA ALA A 310 15.62 5.12 11.63
C ALA A 310 16.10 3.75 11.15
N LEU A 311 16.28 3.57 9.84
CA LEU A 311 16.79 2.33 9.28
C LEU A 311 18.24 2.03 9.67
N ALA A 312 19.05 3.04 9.96
CA ALA A 312 20.43 2.85 10.45
C ALA A 312 20.49 2.16 11.82
N LEU A 313 19.43 2.33 12.66
CA LEU A 313 19.34 1.66 13.97
C LEU A 313 19.30 0.13 13.87
N LYS A 314 18.96 -0.44 12.70
CA LYS A 314 19.01 -1.89 12.47
C LYS A 314 20.41 -2.50 12.69
N HIS A 315 21.46 -1.71 12.48
CA HIS A 315 22.84 -2.17 12.59
C HIS A 315 23.35 -2.18 14.02
N ILE A 316 22.71 -1.44 14.93
CA ILE A 316 23.09 -1.38 16.35
C ILE A 316 22.67 -2.66 17.09
N GLN A 317 21.72 -3.43 16.56
CA GLN A 317 21.20 -4.66 17.18
C GLN A 317 21.88 -5.94 16.68
N LYS A 318 23.03 -5.85 16.02
CA LYS A 318 23.87 -7.04 15.79
C LYS A 318 24.67 -7.30 17.06
N PRO A 319 24.44 -8.44 17.75
CA PRO A 319 25.35 -8.91 18.80
C PRO A 319 26.69 -9.29 18.19
#